data_95ad631b9a8cd266032f404d809d9f1a
#
_entry.id   95ad631b9a8cd266032f404d809d9f1a
#
_cell.length_a   1.000
_cell.length_b   1.000
_cell.length_c   1.000
_cell.angle_alpha   90.00
_cell.angle_beta   90.00
_cell.angle_gamma   90.00
#
_symmetry.space_group_name_H-M   'P 1'
#
loop_
_entity.id
_entity.type
_entity.pdbx_description
1 polymer ?
#
loop_
_entity_poly.entity_id
_entity_poly.type
_entity_poly.pdbx_seq_one_letter_code
_entity_poly.pdbx_strand_id
1 'polypeptide(L)'
;MTASRLKHQTSGTDCWRIDTGLNRPGHTACYLLHDAGELALIDTGTSNNIPALLGTLQELGFTPTQVRWILPTHVHLDHAGGAGALLAHCDNATLATHHRGLPHLIDPQRLQKGAQAVYGEDFFARSFGELVPAPQERCMALNDGDRLTLGRHRLLFIDTPGHANHHGCFFYEPKSNLYTGDTFGLRYRELDHEGTPWLMATTTPVAFDPDLWMQSLDRMIALEPRRACLTHFGPLDDPMKWQEQLRQSIRDHAEIALQEESRGNTTGREERLTASIMEKALARLKTHNPGVDKKFARGLLEDDIRLNSQGLAVWLSRRAKTRGEPIT
;
A
#
# COMPACT_ATOMS: atom_id res chain seq x y z
N MET A 1 3.06 13.90 29.87
CA MET A 1 3.70 12.91 28.97
C MET A 1 3.76 13.53 27.60
N THR A 2 4.97 13.72 27.01
CA THR A 2 5.10 14.18 25.61
C THR A 2 4.51 13.10 24.72
N ALA A 3 3.54 13.45 23.88
CA ALA A 3 2.97 12.52 22.90
C ALA A 3 4.08 11.94 22.02
N SER A 4 4.07 10.63 21.81
CA SER A 4 4.94 9.98 20.83
C SER A 4 4.75 10.62 19.46
N ARG A 5 5.80 10.71 18.66
CA ARG A 5 5.77 11.36 17.34
C ARG A 5 6.37 10.45 16.29
N LEU A 6 5.85 10.52 15.09
CA LEU A 6 6.36 9.77 13.94
C LEU A 6 7.46 10.55 13.23
N LYS A 7 8.46 9.87 12.70
CA LYS A 7 9.46 10.50 11.84
C LYS A 7 8.82 11.00 10.56
N HIS A 8 9.12 12.23 10.17
CA HIS A 8 8.58 12.83 8.96
C HIS A 8 9.66 13.54 8.16
N GLN A 9 9.41 13.70 6.87
CA GLN A 9 10.28 14.41 5.96
C GLN A 9 9.44 15.18 4.95
N THR A 10 9.80 16.45 4.71
CA THR A 10 9.17 17.25 3.66
C THR A 10 9.40 16.62 2.29
N SER A 11 8.34 16.48 1.55
CA SER A 11 8.32 15.95 0.17
C SER A 11 8.00 17.07 -0.85
N GLY A 12 8.60 18.24 -0.65
CA GLY A 12 8.29 19.51 -1.31
C GLY A 12 7.50 20.44 -0.38
N THR A 13 7.25 21.68 -0.82
CA THR A 13 6.41 22.64 -0.07
C THR A 13 5.02 22.02 0.14
N ASP A 14 4.51 22.09 1.37
CA ASP A 14 3.15 21.68 1.75
C ASP A 14 2.83 20.18 1.56
N CYS A 15 3.86 19.32 1.52
CA CYS A 15 3.71 17.86 1.49
C CYS A 15 4.73 17.20 2.39
N TRP A 16 4.30 16.25 3.21
CA TRP A 16 5.19 15.48 4.10
C TRP A 16 4.93 13.98 3.93
N ARG A 17 6.02 13.23 3.91
CA ARG A 17 6.00 11.80 4.14
C ARG A 17 6.20 11.55 5.63
N ILE A 18 5.32 10.79 6.24
CA ILE A 18 5.33 10.45 7.65
C ILE A 18 5.55 8.94 7.76
N ASP A 19 6.64 8.53 8.39
CA ASP A 19 6.98 7.12 8.61
C ASP A 19 6.10 6.56 9.73
N THR A 20 5.27 5.57 9.44
CA THR A 20 4.40 4.95 10.46
C THR A 20 5.16 4.05 11.41
N GLY A 21 6.38 3.61 11.05
CA GLY A 21 7.21 2.73 11.85
C GLY A 21 6.68 1.30 11.98
N LEU A 22 5.65 0.92 11.22
CA LEU A 22 5.10 -0.44 11.23
C LEU A 22 6.18 -1.45 10.82
N ASN A 23 6.32 -2.52 11.60
CA ASN A 23 7.34 -3.55 11.51
C ASN A 23 8.77 -3.01 11.71
N ARG A 24 9.16 -1.94 11.03
CA ARG A 24 10.48 -1.28 11.12
C ARG A 24 10.41 0.14 10.56
N PRO A 25 11.33 1.03 10.98
CA PRO A 25 11.46 2.35 10.35
C PRO A 25 11.73 2.24 8.84
N GLY A 26 11.09 3.10 8.05
CA GLY A 26 11.29 3.15 6.61
C GLY A 26 10.59 2.04 5.82
N HIS A 27 9.59 1.37 6.42
CA HIS A 27 8.82 0.32 5.75
C HIS A 27 7.49 0.83 5.19
N THR A 28 6.71 1.55 6.00
CA THR A 28 5.40 2.08 5.62
C THR A 28 5.30 3.57 5.94
N ALA A 29 4.69 4.34 5.06
CA ALA A 29 4.50 5.77 5.24
C ALA A 29 3.06 6.18 4.91
N CYS A 30 2.56 7.22 5.57
CA CYS A 30 1.43 8.00 5.11
C CYS A 30 1.90 9.37 4.60
N TYR A 31 1.04 10.08 3.89
CA TYR A 31 1.38 11.39 3.33
C TYR A 31 0.39 12.44 3.80
N LEU A 32 0.94 13.57 4.26
CA LEU A 32 0.17 14.75 4.61
C LEU A 32 0.31 15.79 3.50
N LEU A 33 -0.81 16.31 3.03
CA LEU A 33 -0.90 17.42 2.10
C LEU A 33 -1.56 18.59 2.79
N HIS A 34 -1.10 19.81 2.48
CA HIS A 34 -1.66 21.05 2.98
C HIS A 34 -1.90 22.02 1.83
N ASP A 35 -3.09 22.62 1.77
CA ASP A 35 -3.35 23.81 0.94
C ASP A 35 -4.42 24.69 1.58
N ALA A 36 -4.14 26.01 1.59
CA ALA A 36 -5.06 27.05 2.07
C ALA A 36 -5.71 26.78 3.45
N GLY A 37 -4.95 26.15 4.36
CA GLY A 37 -5.42 25.86 5.73
C GLY A 37 -6.14 24.52 5.87
N GLU A 38 -6.35 23.79 4.78
CA GLU A 38 -6.93 22.43 4.78
C GLU A 38 -5.85 21.35 4.65
N LEU A 39 -6.08 20.21 5.27
CA LEU A 39 -5.21 19.04 5.25
C LEU A 39 -5.89 17.83 4.61
N ALA A 40 -5.11 17.05 3.87
CA ALA A 40 -5.48 15.72 3.45
C ALA A 40 -4.40 14.71 3.91
N LEU A 41 -4.83 13.59 4.47
CA LEU A 41 -3.96 12.46 4.79
C LEU A 41 -4.23 11.32 3.81
N ILE A 42 -3.22 10.91 3.08
CA ILE A 42 -3.26 9.74 2.20
C ILE A 42 -2.59 8.60 2.91
N ASP A 43 -3.36 7.52 3.11
CA ASP A 43 -3.14 6.44 4.05
C ASP A 43 -3.00 6.93 5.51
N THR A 44 -3.11 6.03 6.46
CA THR A 44 -3.14 6.38 7.89
C THR A 44 -2.19 5.53 8.73
N GLY A 45 -1.68 4.44 8.15
CA GLY A 45 -1.10 3.39 8.96
C GLY A 45 -2.18 2.64 9.77
N THR A 46 -1.79 2.14 10.91
CA THR A 46 -2.61 1.32 11.81
C THR A 46 -3.26 2.16 12.92
N SER A 47 -4.26 1.61 13.61
CA SER A 47 -4.87 2.30 14.77
C SER A 47 -3.84 2.63 15.84
N ASN A 48 -2.83 1.78 16.05
CA ASN A 48 -1.75 2.02 16.99
C ASN A 48 -0.90 3.26 16.66
N ASN A 49 -0.88 3.68 15.39
CA ASN A 49 -0.11 4.86 14.96
C ASN A 49 -0.83 6.20 15.24
N ILE A 50 -2.14 6.20 15.43
CA ILE A 50 -2.94 7.43 15.44
C ILE A 50 -2.51 8.43 16.52
N PRO A 51 -2.24 8.04 17.79
CA PRO A 51 -1.78 9.00 18.80
C PRO A 51 -0.47 9.69 18.38
N ALA A 52 0.46 8.95 17.77
CA ALA A 52 1.73 9.49 17.31
C ALA A 52 1.56 10.36 16.05
N LEU A 53 0.64 9.99 15.14
CA LEU A 53 0.29 10.78 13.96
C LEU A 53 -0.30 12.15 14.36
N LEU A 54 -1.22 12.18 15.32
CA LEU A 54 -1.78 13.41 15.87
C LEU A 54 -0.70 14.30 16.52
N GLY A 55 0.24 13.69 17.28
CA GLY A 55 1.41 14.39 17.82
C GLY A 55 2.31 14.98 16.73
N THR A 56 2.42 14.30 15.59
CA THR A 56 3.18 14.78 14.42
C THR A 56 2.47 15.96 13.73
N LEU A 57 1.15 15.93 13.59
CA LEU A 57 0.38 17.06 13.08
C LEU A 57 0.62 18.31 13.94
N GLN A 58 0.56 18.15 15.28
CA GLN A 58 0.82 19.25 16.22
C GLN A 58 2.24 19.79 16.10
N GLU A 59 3.24 18.93 15.92
CA GLU A 59 4.64 19.34 15.72
C GLU A 59 4.82 20.18 14.46
N LEU A 60 4.09 19.82 13.40
CA LEU A 60 4.07 20.56 12.14
C LEU A 60 3.24 21.86 12.21
N GLY A 61 2.66 22.18 13.36
CA GLY A 61 1.85 23.37 13.57
C GLY A 61 0.39 23.26 13.13
N PHE A 62 -0.09 22.03 12.91
CA PHE A 62 -1.45 21.76 12.48
C PHE A 62 -2.33 21.22 13.61
N THR A 63 -3.65 21.37 13.41
CA THR A 63 -4.68 20.84 14.32
C THR A 63 -5.53 19.80 13.59
N PRO A 64 -6.11 18.82 14.31
CA PRO A 64 -7.02 17.83 13.72
C PRO A 64 -8.25 18.46 13.02
N THR A 65 -8.68 19.64 13.44
CA THR A 65 -9.82 20.37 12.85
C THR A 65 -9.54 20.89 11.43
N GLN A 66 -8.26 20.98 11.02
CA GLN A 66 -7.86 21.35 9.66
C GLN A 66 -7.92 20.16 8.69
N VAL A 67 -8.01 18.92 9.20
CA VAL A 67 -8.12 17.73 8.35
C VAL A 67 -9.48 17.75 7.63
N ARG A 68 -9.43 17.93 6.33
CA ARG A 68 -10.58 17.89 5.42
C ARG A 68 -10.82 16.49 4.88
N TRP A 69 -9.73 15.78 4.58
CA TRP A 69 -9.80 14.47 3.94
C TRP A 69 -8.92 13.43 4.61
N ILE A 70 -9.47 12.23 4.82
CA ILE A 70 -8.75 11.01 5.14
C ILE A 70 -8.94 10.07 3.95
N LEU A 71 -7.85 9.75 3.25
CA LEU A 71 -7.84 9.16 1.91
C LEU A 71 -7.07 7.83 1.86
N PRO A 72 -7.61 6.73 2.37
CA PRO A 72 -6.98 5.42 2.16
C PRO A 72 -6.95 5.06 0.68
N THR A 73 -5.78 4.64 0.19
CA THR A 73 -5.61 4.12 -1.18
C THR A 73 -6.36 2.80 -1.34
N HIS A 74 -6.37 1.98 -0.32
CA HIS A 74 -7.12 0.74 -0.22
C HIS A 74 -7.27 0.32 1.25
N VAL A 75 -7.94 -0.82 1.53
CA VAL A 75 -8.32 -1.16 2.91
C VAL A 75 -7.40 -2.16 3.61
N HIS A 76 -6.20 -2.45 3.10
CA HIS A 76 -5.21 -3.17 3.89
C HIS A 76 -4.84 -2.38 5.15
N LEU A 77 -4.49 -3.10 6.22
CA LEU A 77 -4.46 -2.51 7.56
C LEU A 77 -3.30 -1.55 7.81
N ASP A 78 -2.24 -1.68 7.07
CA ASP A 78 -1.08 -0.79 7.08
C ASP A 78 -1.34 0.53 6.31
N HIS A 79 -2.44 0.59 5.55
CA HIS A 79 -2.93 1.78 4.85
C HIS A 79 -4.14 2.42 5.55
N ALA A 80 -5.15 1.62 5.85
CA ALA A 80 -6.45 2.10 6.33
C ALA A 80 -6.80 1.67 7.76
N GLY A 81 -5.94 0.90 8.43
CA GLY A 81 -6.24 0.38 9.77
C GLY A 81 -6.54 1.47 10.79
N GLY A 82 -5.90 2.63 10.68
CA GLY A 82 -6.12 3.78 11.53
C GLY A 82 -7.22 4.75 11.07
N ALA A 83 -7.86 4.52 9.92
CA ALA A 83 -8.74 5.51 9.30
C ALA A 83 -9.94 5.90 10.18
N GLY A 84 -10.65 4.93 10.75
CA GLY A 84 -11.77 5.21 11.67
C GLY A 84 -11.34 5.87 12.97
N ALA A 85 -10.21 5.42 13.54
CA ALA A 85 -9.64 6.05 14.74
C ALA A 85 -9.21 7.50 14.49
N LEU A 86 -8.57 7.78 13.36
CA LEU A 86 -8.21 9.15 12.98
C LEU A 86 -9.45 10.02 12.75
N LEU A 87 -10.47 9.47 12.06
CA LEU A 87 -11.73 10.18 11.80
C LEU A 87 -12.42 10.62 13.09
N ALA A 88 -12.34 9.81 14.17
CA ALA A 88 -12.90 10.15 15.47
C ALA A 88 -12.22 11.36 16.14
N HIS A 89 -11.01 11.73 15.73
CA HIS A 89 -10.28 12.91 16.25
C HIS A 89 -10.35 14.13 15.32
N CYS A 90 -10.90 13.99 14.11
CA CYS A 90 -10.90 15.02 13.07
C CYS A 90 -12.34 15.42 12.73
N ASP A 91 -12.97 16.29 13.52
CA ASP A 91 -14.41 16.62 13.42
C ASP A 91 -14.86 17.08 12.03
N ASN A 92 -13.99 17.80 11.31
CA ASN A 92 -14.29 18.34 9.98
C ASN A 92 -13.94 17.39 8.83
N ALA A 93 -13.32 16.23 9.13
CA ALA A 93 -12.86 15.33 8.09
C ALA A 93 -13.98 14.49 7.49
N THR A 94 -13.84 14.20 6.20
CA THR A 94 -14.56 13.13 5.50
C THR A 94 -13.58 12.04 5.14
N LEU A 95 -13.91 10.78 5.43
CA LEU A 95 -13.18 9.62 4.97
C LEU A 95 -13.65 9.27 3.57
N ALA A 96 -12.74 9.30 2.59
CA ALA A 96 -13.07 8.99 1.21
C ALA A 96 -12.11 7.94 0.63
N THR A 97 -12.66 6.87 0.10
CA THR A 97 -11.89 5.77 -0.50
C THR A 97 -12.73 5.07 -1.58
N HIS A 98 -12.10 4.14 -2.30
CA HIS A 98 -12.73 3.32 -3.32
C HIS A 98 -14.07 2.74 -2.85
N HIS A 99 -15.12 2.81 -3.69
CA HIS A 99 -16.48 2.37 -3.36
C HIS A 99 -16.58 0.92 -2.86
N ARG A 100 -15.70 0.02 -3.36
CA ARG A 100 -15.63 -1.38 -2.90
C ARG A 100 -14.92 -1.53 -1.55
N GLY A 101 -14.02 -0.60 -1.22
CA GLY A 101 -13.29 -0.60 0.05
C GLY A 101 -14.09 -0.02 1.21
N LEU A 102 -14.86 1.02 0.93
CA LEU A 102 -15.58 1.78 1.95
C LEU A 102 -16.45 0.95 2.90
N PRO A 103 -17.24 -0.03 2.45
CA PRO A 103 -18.02 -0.88 3.35
C PRO A 103 -17.19 -1.59 4.42
N HIS A 104 -15.92 -1.92 4.12
CA HIS A 104 -15.01 -2.56 5.07
C HIS A 104 -14.48 -1.61 6.15
N LEU A 105 -14.57 -0.30 5.96
CA LEU A 105 -14.20 0.70 6.97
C LEU A 105 -15.42 1.13 7.80
N ILE A 106 -16.61 1.08 7.22
CA ILE A 106 -17.88 1.30 7.95
C ILE A 106 -18.16 0.13 8.89
N ASP A 107 -18.03 -1.11 8.41
CA ASP A 107 -18.11 -2.33 9.23
C ASP A 107 -16.81 -3.15 9.07
N PRO A 108 -15.81 -2.95 9.95
CA PRO A 108 -14.51 -3.59 9.82
C PRO A 108 -14.44 -5.03 10.34
N GLN A 109 -15.55 -5.61 10.85
CA GLN A 109 -15.53 -6.94 11.48
C GLN A 109 -14.98 -8.04 10.57
N ARG A 110 -15.40 -8.04 9.28
CA ARG A 110 -14.93 -9.05 8.31
C ARG A 110 -13.45 -8.85 7.97
N LEU A 111 -13.01 -7.58 7.84
CA LEU A 111 -11.62 -7.23 7.61
C LEU A 111 -10.74 -7.66 8.77
N GLN A 112 -11.17 -7.38 9.99
CA GLN A 112 -10.48 -7.79 11.22
C GLN A 112 -10.33 -9.30 11.32
N LYS A 113 -11.43 -10.05 11.15
CA LYS A 113 -11.41 -11.52 11.18
C LYS A 113 -10.49 -12.10 10.12
N GLY A 114 -10.52 -11.54 8.90
CA GLY A 114 -9.63 -11.97 7.82
C GLY A 114 -8.15 -11.76 8.16
N ALA A 115 -7.80 -10.59 8.68
CA ALA A 115 -6.43 -10.28 9.07
C ALA A 115 -5.97 -11.13 10.27
N GLN A 116 -6.83 -11.34 11.27
CA GLN A 116 -6.53 -12.23 12.41
C GLN A 116 -6.26 -13.67 11.95
N ALA A 117 -6.98 -14.15 10.94
CA ALA A 117 -6.75 -15.49 10.37
C ALA A 117 -5.39 -15.60 9.65
N VAL A 118 -4.90 -14.50 9.05
CA VAL A 118 -3.60 -14.47 8.35
C VAL A 118 -2.43 -14.28 9.32
N TYR A 119 -2.56 -13.34 10.25
CA TYR A 119 -1.44 -12.91 11.11
C TYR A 119 -1.47 -13.50 12.52
N GLY A 120 -2.60 -14.04 12.97
CA GLY A 120 -2.85 -14.43 14.35
C GLY A 120 -3.29 -13.25 15.23
N GLU A 121 -4.09 -13.56 16.27
CA GLU A 121 -4.70 -12.54 17.15
C GLU A 121 -3.68 -11.69 17.88
N ASP A 122 -2.63 -12.30 18.44
CA ASP A 122 -1.58 -11.59 19.20
C ASP A 122 -0.78 -10.62 18.33
N PHE A 123 -0.40 -11.04 17.12
CA PHE A 123 0.31 -10.17 16.18
C PHE A 123 -0.62 -9.05 15.72
N PHE A 124 -1.88 -9.37 15.41
CA PHE A 124 -2.88 -8.39 15.03
C PHE A 124 -3.02 -7.29 16.09
N ALA A 125 -3.24 -7.64 17.34
CA ALA A 125 -3.42 -6.68 18.42
C ALA A 125 -2.19 -5.76 18.61
N ARG A 126 -0.98 -6.34 18.55
CA ARG A 126 0.26 -5.58 18.75
C ARG A 126 0.59 -4.66 17.56
N SER A 127 0.33 -5.10 16.34
CA SER A 127 0.75 -4.40 15.12
C SER A 127 -0.32 -3.45 14.58
N PHE A 128 -1.58 -3.87 14.57
CA PHE A 128 -2.65 -3.10 13.93
C PHE A 128 -3.56 -2.37 14.93
N GLY A 129 -3.76 -2.92 16.13
CA GLY A 129 -4.68 -2.38 17.11
C GLY A 129 -6.15 -2.67 16.75
N GLU A 130 -7.06 -2.03 17.46
CA GLU A 130 -8.51 -2.16 17.24
C GLU A 130 -8.94 -1.36 16.00
N LEU A 131 -9.73 -1.98 15.13
CA LEU A 131 -10.32 -1.30 13.99
C LEU A 131 -11.58 -0.55 14.42
N VAL A 132 -11.52 0.77 14.38
CA VAL A 132 -12.64 1.64 14.74
C VAL A 132 -13.56 1.81 13.53
N PRO A 133 -14.87 1.48 13.63
CA PRO A 133 -15.84 1.71 12.57
C PRO A 133 -15.94 3.19 12.20
N ALA A 134 -16.00 3.49 10.90
CA ALA A 134 -16.21 4.85 10.42
C ALA A 134 -17.71 5.13 10.31
N PRO A 135 -18.23 6.25 10.90
CA PRO A 135 -19.63 6.63 10.74
C PRO A 135 -19.98 6.88 9.26
N GLN A 136 -21.02 6.19 8.76
CA GLN A 136 -21.40 6.22 7.35
C GLN A 136 -21.65 7.64 6.82
N GLU A 137 -22.25 8.50 7.63
CA GLU A 137 -22.56 9.91 7.30
C GLU A 137 -21.30 10.79 7.12
N ARG A 138 -20.15 10.29 7.57
CA ARG A 138 -18.85 10.96 7.40
C ARG A 138 -17.97 10.30 6.35
N CYS A 139 -18.56 9.43 5.54
CA CYS A 139 -17.86 8.64 4.54
C CYS A 139 -18.30 9.00 3.12
N MET A 140 -17.38 8.91 2.16
CA MET A 140 -17.62 9.12 0.74
C MET A 140 -17.03 7.98 -0.08
N ALA A 141 -17.85 7.34 -0.90
CA ALA A 141 -17.42 6.36 -1.87
C ALA A 141 -16.85 7.07 -3.12
N LEU A 142 -15.64 6.69 -3.52
CA LEU A 142 -15.00 7.21 -4.73
C LEU A 142 -15.10 6.21 -5.88
N ASN A 143 -15.31 6.76 -7.05
CA ASN A 143 -15.28 6.09 -8.34
C ASN A 143 -14.16 6.67 -9.21
N ASP A 144 -13.79 5.93 -10.23
CA ASP A 144 -12.78 6.35 -11.18
C ASP A 144 -13.08 7.73 -11.79
N GLY A 145 -12.10 8.62 -11.77
CA GLY A 145 -12.20 9.99 -12.30
C GLY A 145 -12.77 11.02 -11.31
N ASP A 146 -13.18 10.63 -10.11
CA ASP A 146 -13.66 11.56 -9.09
C ASP A 146 -12.56 12.55 -8.68
N ARG A 147 -12.99 13.79 -8.40
CA ARG A 147 -12.09 14.87 -7.97
C ARG A 147 -12.51 15.43 -6.63
N LEU A 148 -11.56 15.45 -5.70
CA LEU A 148 -11.70 16.05 -4.38
C LEU A 148 -11.03 17.42 -4.36
N THR A 149 -11.67 18.40 -3.74
CA THR A 149 -11.07 19.73 -3.53
C THR A 149 -10.31 19.75 -2.20
N LEU A 150 -9.06 20.21 -2.23
CA LEU A 150 -8.23 20.51 -1.07
C LEU A 150 -7.77 21.97 -1.22
N GLY A 151 -8.28 22.85 -0.38
CA GLY A 151 -8.01 24.27 -0.49
C GLY A 151 -8.34 24.82 -1.88
N ARG A 152 -7.32 25.26 -2.63
CA ARG A 152 -7.42 25.82 -3.99
C ARG A 152 -7.21 24.79 -5.11
N HIS A 153 -6.85 23.55 -4.75
CA HIS A 153 -6.41 22.55 -5.70
C HIS A 153 -7.28 21.29 -5.68
N ARG A 154 -7.02 20.40 -6.60
CA ARG A 154 -7.77 19.16 -6.75
C ARG A 154 -6.86 17.93 -6.64
N LEU A 155 -7.43 16.88 -6.09
CA LEU A 155 -6.92 15.51 -6.14
C LEU A 155 -7.83 14.71 -7.08
N LEU A 156 -7.27 14.12 -8.12
CA LEU A 156 -7.96 13.16 -8.97
C LEU A 156 -7.81 11.77 -8.37
N PHE A 157 -8.90 11.06 -8.18
CA PHE A 157 -8.91 9.64 -7.83
C PHE A 157 -8.95 8.81 -9.11
N ILE A 158 -8.10 7.80 -9.21
CA ILE A 158 -8.12 6.81 -10.29
C ILE A 158 -8.20 5.40 -9.71
N ASP A 159 -9.10 4.58 -10.28
CA ASP A 159 -9.21 3.16 -9.93
C ASP A 159 -7.99 2.40 -10.50
N THR A 160 -7.29 1.67 -9.64
CA THR A 160 -6.03 0.97 -9.98
C THR A 160 -6.04 -0.46 -9.43
N PRO A 161 -6.93 -1.33 -9.94
CA PRO A 161 -6.99 -2.73 -9.51
C PRO A 161 -5.75 -3.51 -9.94
N GLY A 162 -5.57 -4.69 -9.35
CA GLY A 162 -4.51 -5.64 -9.68
C GLY A 162 -3.73 -6.11 -8.47
N HIS A 163 -3.39 -5.19 -7.54
CA HIS A 163 -2.98 -5.55 -6.17
C HIS A 163 -4.21 -5.91 -5.33
N ALA A 164 -5.21 -5.04 -5.33
CA ALA A 164 -6.50 -5.25 -4.66
C ALA A 164 -7.66 -4.70 -5.50
N ASN A 165 -8.87 -5.31 -5.38
CA ASN A 165 -10.06 -4.88 -6.13
C ASN A 165 -10.65 -3.55 -5.65
N HIS A 166 -10.18 -3.05 -4.54
CA HIS A 166 -10.60 -1.81 -3.89
C HIS A 166 -9.44 -0.82 -3.78
N HIS A 167 -8.48 -0.92 -4.70
CA HIS A 167 -7.31 -0.05 -4.73
C HIS A 167 -7.53 1.12 -5.68
N GLY A 168 -7.17 2.33 -5.24
CA GLY A 168 -7.10 3.52 -6.07
C GLY A 168 -5.92 4.41 -5.71
N CYS A 169 -5.49 5.21 -6.65
CA CYS A 169 -4.42 6.19 -6.47
C CYS A 169 -4.99 7.61 -6.46
N PHE A 170 -4.27 8.52 -5.79
CA PHE A 170 -4.62 9.94 -5.77
C PHE A 170 -3.56 10.75 -6.50
N PHE A 171 -3.97 11.48 -7.54
CA PHE A 171 -3.07 12.37 -8.28
C PHE A 171 -3.29 13.81 -7.85
N TYR A 172 -2.27 14.41 -7.24
CA TYR A 172 -2.28 15.82 -6.84
C TYR A 172 -1.70 16.67 -7.95
N GLU A 173 -2.58 17.25 -8.74
CA GLU A 173 -2.26 17.99 -9.99
C GLU A 173 -1.19 19.08 -9.81
N PRO A 174 -1.23 19.95 -8.77
CA PRO A 174 -0.29 21.07 -8.64
C PRO A 174 1.19 20.66 -8.56
N LYS A 175 1.46 19.45 -8.10
CA LYS A 175 2.82 18.92 -7.93
C LYS A 175 3.13 17.79 -8.90
N SER A 176 2.14 17.35 -9.69
CA SER A 176 2.21 16.12 -10.47
C SER A 176 2.69 14.93 -9.64
N ASN A 177 2.23 14.86 -8.38
CA ASN A 177 2.53 13.77 -7.46
C ASN A 177 1.40 12.74 -7.51
N LEU A 178 1.75 11.49 -7.75
CA LEU A 178 0.83 10.35 -7.70
C LEU A 178 1.07 9.57 -6.41
N TYR A 179 0.07 9.48 -5.55
CA TYR A 179 0.09 8.68 -4.33
C TYR A 179 -0.46 7.30 -4.67
N THR A 180 0.42 6.32 -4.64
CA THR A 180 0.25 5.08 -5.39
C THR A 180 -0.21 3.91 -4.54
N GLY A 181 -0.29 4.07 -3.21
CA GLY A 181 -0.46 2.91 -2.34
C GLY A 181 0.53 1.82 -2.75
N ASP A 182 0.03 0.64 -3.01
CA ASP A 182 0.80 -0.56 -3.38
C ASP A 182 0.88 -0.83 -4.88
N THR A 183 0.09 -0.11 -5.70
CA THR A 183 0.06 -0.39 -7.15
C THR A 183 1.36 0.01 -7.87
N PHE A 184 2.21 0.85 -7.27
CA PHE A 184 3.58 1.07 -7.77
C PHE A 184 4.62 0.18 -7.06
N GLY A 185 4.17 -0.84 -6.32
CA GLY A 185 5.00 -1.84 -5.65
C GLY A 185 5.63 -1.36 -4.35
N LEU A 186 6.50 -2.20 -3.82
CA LEU A 186 7.30 -1.95 -2.62
C LEU A 186 8.69 -1.50 -3.03
N ARG A 187 9.21 -0.45 -2.38
CA ARG A 187 10.61 -0.02 -2.49
C ARG A 187 11.34 -0.33 -1.20
N TYR A 188 12.43 -1.04 -1.32
CA TYR A 188 13.36 -1.29 -0.22
C TYR A 188 14.56 -0.37 -0.37
N ARG A 189 14.55 0.75 0.34
CA ARG A 189 15.61 1.77 0.25
C ARG A 189 16.99 1.22 0.61
N GLU A 190 17.03 0.22 1.47
CA GLU A 190 18.22 -0.49 1.89
C GLU A 190 18.85 -1.32 0.76
N LEU A 191 18.06 -1.59 -0.28
CA LEU A 191 18.49 -2.33 -1.49
C LEU A 191 18.72 -1.40 -2.70
N ASP A 192 18.43 -0.11 -2.58
CA ASP A 192 18.76 0.87 -3.61
C ASP A 192 20.27 0.86 -3.89
N HIS A 193 20.67 1.04 -5.14
CA HIS A 193 22.07 1.02 -5.54
C HIS A 193 22.35 2.12 -6.56
N GLU A 194 23.40 2.93 -6.31
CA GLU A 194 23.84 4.02 -7.20
C GLU A 194 22.71 4.93 -7.70
N GLY A 195 21.80 5.29 -6.80
CA GLY A 195 20.65 6.14 -7.11
C GLY A 195 19.50 5.43 -7.86
N THR A 196 19.63 4.13 -8.14
CA THR A 196 18.60 3.29 -8.74
C THR A 196 17.78 2.61 -7.64
N PRO A 197 16.45 2.76 -7.62
CA PRO A 197 15.59 2.08 -6.64
C PRO A 197 15.50 0.59 -6.94
N TRP A 198 15.27 -0.21 -5.88
CA TRP A 198 14.89 -1.60 -6.05
C TRP A 198 13.41 -1.79 -5.70
N LEU A 199 12.63 -2.24 -6.70
CA LEU A 199 11.18 -2.38 -6.60
C LEU A 199 10.77 -3.84 -6.71
N MET A 200 9.75 -4.23 -5.92
CA MET A 200 9.11 -5.54 -5.95
C MET A 200 7.58 -5.39 -5.98
N ALA A 201 6.92 -6.24 -6.75
CA ALA A 201 5.46 -6.34 -6.70
C ALA A 201 5.01 -6.96 -5.36
N THR A 202 3.88 -6.49 -4.85
CA THR A 202 3.22 -7.06 -3.67
C THR A 202 1.93 -7.76 -4.09
N THR A 203 1.93 -9.07 -3.99
CA THR A 203 0.82 -9.94 -4.44
C THR A 203 0.01 -10.49 -3.28
N THR A 204 -0.05 -9.74 -2.17
CA THR A 204 -0.79 -10.13 -0.96
C THR A 204 -2.22 -10.62 -1.25
N PRO A 205 -2.75 -11.59 -0.47
CA PRO A 205 -4.13 -12.06 -0.64
C PRO A 205 -5.14 -10.90 -0.52
N VAL A 206 -6.25 -10.95 -1.25
CA VAL A 206 -6.87 -12.06 -1.96
C VAL A 206 -7.10 -11.78 -3.45
N ALA A 207 -6.75 -10.61 -3.96
CA ALA A 207 -7.30 -10.08 -5.21
C ALA A 207 -6.24 -9.88 -6.31
N PHE A 208 -5.02 -10.38 -6.14
CA PHE A 208 -3.97 -10.26 -7.15
C PHE A 208 -4.47 -10.63 -8.54
N ASP A 209 -4.22 -9.76 -9.51
CA ASP A 209 -4.51 -9.96 -10.93
C ASP A 209 -3.44 -9.23 -11.76
N PRO A 210 -2.51 -9.96 -12.41
CA PRO A 210 -1.39 -9.37 -13.12
C PRO A 210 -1.82 -8.54 -14.33
N ASP A 211 -2.89 -8.93 -15.05
CA ASP A 211 -3.34 -8.23 -16.25
C ASP A 211 -3.99 -6.88 -15.89
N LEU A 212 -4.84 -6.87 -14.86
CA LEU A 212 -5.41 -5.63 -14.32
C LEU A 212 -4.32 -4.71 -13.75
N TRP A 213 -3.28 -5.28 -13.11
CA TRP A 213 -2.20 -4.47 -12.58
C TRP A 213 -1.37 -3.80 -13.68
N MET A 214 -1.10 -4.51 -14.78
CA MET A 214 -0.43 -3.92 -15.94
C MET A 214 -1.24 -2.76 -16.53
N GLN A 215 -2.57 -2.92 -16.68
CA GLN A 215 -3.46 -1.85 -17.14
C GLN A 215 -3.48 -0.66 -16.16
N SER A 216 -3.48 -0.92 -14.86
CA SER A 216 -3.39 0.12 -13.85
C SER A 216 -2.09 0.91 -13.95
N LEU A 217 -0.95 0.25 -14.17
CA LEU A 217 0.32 0.91 -14.42
C LEU A 217 0.29 1.79 -15.68
N ASP A 218 -0.32 1.31 -16.78
CA ASP A 218 -0.47 2.12 -18.00
C ASP A 218 -1.25 3.40 -17.71
N ARG A 219 -2.34 3.31 -16.95
CA ARG A 219 -3.15 4.46 -16.56
C ARG A 219 -2.40 5.44 -15.65
N MET A 220 -1.65 4.92 -14.69
CA MET A 220 -0.86 5.73 -13.77
C MET A 220 0.21 6.53 -14.53
N ILE A 221 0.90 5.87 -15.45
CA ILE A 221 1.97 6.49 -16.25
C ILE A 221 1.42 7.49 -17.27
N ALA A 222 0.21 7.26 -17.82
CA ALA A 222 -0.46 8.19 -18.72
C ALA A 222 -0.80 9.55 -18.08
N LEU A 223 -0.79 9.65 -16.74
CA LEU A 223 -0.91 10.92 -16.02
C LEU A 223 0.42 11.73 -16.02
N GLU A 224 1.48 11.19 -16.56
CA GLU A 224 2.83 11.79 -16.58
C GLU A 224 3.27 12.30 -15.19
N PRO A 225 3.18 11.47 -14.13
CA PRO A 225 3.52 11.91 -12.80
C PRO A 225 5.01 12.23 -12.71
N ARG A 226 5.34 13.40 -12.17
CA ARG A 226 6.71 13.77 -11.84
C ARG A 226 7.28 12.89 -10.73
N ARG A 227 6.39 12.42 -9.83
CA ARG A 227 6.77 11.67 -8.65
C ARG A 227 5.70 10.64 -8.30
N ALA A 228 6.14 9.41 -7.98
CA ALA A 228 5.32 8.40 -7.34
C ALA A 228 5.60 8.39 -5.84
N CYS A 229 4.55 8.58 -5.04
CA CYS A 229 4.60 8.57 -3.59
C CYS A 229 4.07 7.22 -3.09
N LEU A 230 4.98 6.25 -2.99
CA LEU A 230 4.66 4.89 -2.55
C LEU A 230 4.46 4.87 -1.03
N THR A 231 3.48 4.12 -0.58
CA THR A 231 3.34 3.83 0.85
C THR A 231 4.54 3.00 1.36
N HIS A 232 5.07 2.08 0.56
CA HIS A 232 6.25 1.27 0.81
C HIS A 232 7.44 1.62 -0.11
N PHE A 233 8.28 2.49 0.07
CA PHE A 233 8.56 3.66 0.85
C PHE A 233 9.06 4.74 -0.13
N GLY A 234 8.14 5.59 -0.60
CA GLY A 234 8.50 6.69 -1.52
C GLY A 234 9.02 7.91 -0.79
N PRO A 235 9.14 9.06 -1.46
CA PRO A 235 8.83 9.26 -2.88
C PRO A 235 9.88 8.69 -3.84
N LEU A 236 9.46 8.49 -5.08
CA LEU A 236 10.27 8.05 -6.21
C LEU A 236 10.12 9.06 -7.35
N ASP A 237 11.17 9.78 -7.67
CA ASP A 237 11.17 10.74 -8.77
C ASP A 237 11.23 10.00 -10.11
N ASP A 238 10.66 10.61 -11.16
CA ASP A 238 10.63 10.10 -12.53
C ASP A 238 10.12 8.64 -12.63
N PRO A 239 8.91 8.33 -12.19
CA PRO A 239 8.41 6.94 -12.17
C PRO A 239 8.38 6.28 -13.56
N MET A 240 8.37 7.07 -14.64
CA MET A 240 8.54 6.59 -16.01
C MET A 240 9.81 5.74 -16.19
N LYS A 241 10.89 6.07 -15.50
CA LYS A 241 12.16 5.32 -15.58
C LYS A 241 12.10 3.97 -14.91
N TRP A 242 11.23 3.83 -13.89
CA TRP A 242 11.27 2.69 -12.98
C TRP A 242 10.12 1.70 -13.20
N GLN A 243 9.09 2.09 -13.97
CA GLN A 243 7.92 1.27 -14.22
C GLN A 243 8.26 -0.13 -14.77
N GLU A 244 9.27 -0.24 -15.63
CA GLU A 244 9.63 -1.53 -16.23
C GLU A 244 10.21 -2.51 -15.21
N GLN A 245 10.91 -2.02 -14.20
CA GLN A 245 11.37 -2.86 -13.09
C GLN A 245 10.19 -3.50 -12.33
N LEU A 246 9.12 -2.72 -12.11
CA LEU A 246 7.92 -3.22 -11.47
C LEU A 246 7.13 -4.16 -12.39
N ARG A 247 6.96 -3.81 -13.67
CA ARG A 247 6.33 -4.70 -14.66
C ARG A 247 7.02 -6.05 -14.74
N GLN A 248 8.34 -6.04 -14.72
CA GLN A 248 9.11 -7.29 -14.69
C GLN A 248 8.83 -8.08 -13.41
N SER A 249 8.74 -7.41 -12.26
CA SER A 249 8.41 -8.08 -11.00
C SER A 249 7.01 -8.71 -11.03
N ILE A 250 6.01 -8.03 -11.60
CA ILE A 250 4.65 -8.58 -11.74
C ILE A 250 4.68 -9.82 -12.65
N ARG A 251 5.37 -9.74 -13.81
CA ARG A 251 5.53 -10.89 -14.72
C ARG A 251 6.22 -12.07 -14.04
N ASP A 252 7.29 -11.81 -13.30
CA ASP A 252 8.04 -12.84 -12.58
C ASP A 252 7.14 -13.59 -11.57
N HIS A 253 6.31 -12.86 -10.80
CA HIS A 253 5.38 -13.47 -9.85
C HIS A 253 4.31 -14.32 -10.56
N ALA A 254 3.72 -13.78 -11.65
CA ALA A 254 2.73 -14.52 -12.43
C ALA A 254 3.34 -15.78 -13.06
N GLU A 255 4.55 -15.71 -13.62
CA GLU A 255 5.25 -16.83 -14.21
C GLU A 255 5.57 -17.94 -13.19
N ILE A 256 6.10 -17.55 -12.02
CA ILE A 256 6.37 -18.48 -10.90
C ILE A 256 5.09 -19.22 -10.51
N ALA A 257 3.98 -18.50 -10.38
CA ALA A 257 2.70 -19.11 -10.03
C ALA A 257 2.20 -20.09 -11.10
N LEU A 258 2.29 -19.71 -12.39
CA LEU A 258 1.87 -20.59 -13.50
C LEU A 258 2.75 -21.83 -13.63
N GLN A 259 4.05 -21.71 -13.38
CA GLN A 259 4.96 -22.87 -13.31
C GLN A 259 4.58 -23.79 -12.14
N GLU A 260 4.21 -23.24 -10.99
CA GLU A 260 3.73 -24.02 -9.86
C GLU A 260 2.37 -24.69 -10.16
N GLU A 261 1.47 -24.00 -10.87
CA GLU A 261 0.19 -24.57 -11.31
C GLU A 261 0.39 -25.81 -12.16
N SER A 262 1.36 -25.79 -13.09
CA SER A 262 1.67 -26.90 -13.99
C SER A 262 2.15 -28.19 -13.30
N ARG A 263 2.56 -28.12 -12.04
CA ARG A 263 2.97 -29.28 -11.24
C ARG A 263 1.78 -30.18 -10.84
N GLY A 264 0.57 -29.63 -10.83
CA GLY A 264 -0.65 -30.37 -10.47
C GLY A 264 -0.75 -30.80 -9.01
N ASN A 265 0.20 -30.42 -8.15
CA ASN A 265 0.22 -30.79 -6.73
C ASN A 265 0.15 -29.53 -5.85
N THR A 266 -0.86 -29.47 -4.97
CA THR A 266 -1.08 -28.33 -4.07
C THR A 266 -0.39 -28.48 -2.70
N THR A 267 -0.02 -29.70 -2.30
CA THR A 267 0.69 -29.93 -1.03
C THR A 267 2.04 -29.23 -1.03
N GLY A 268 2.30 -28.37 -0.03
CA GLY A 268 3.54 -27.59 0.08
C GLY A 268 3.69 -26.49 -0.99
N ARG A 269 2.56 -26.05 -1.60
CA ARG A 269 2.56 -25.02 -2.65
C ARG A 269 3.13 -23.70 -2.18
N GLU A 270 2.71 -23.22 -1.01
CA GLU A 270 3.16 -21.93 -0.49
C GLU A 270 4.66 -21.91 -0.21
N GLU A 271 5.22 -23.00 0.34
CA GLU A 271 6.65 -23.14 0.59
C GLU A 271 7.46 -23.11 -0.72
N ARG A 272 6.98 -23.79 -1.77
CA ARG A 272 7.64 -23.76 -3.08
C ARG A 272 7.54 -22.40 -3.75
N LEU A 273 6.39 -21.75 -3.68
CA LEU A 273 6.21 -20.36 -4.16
C LEU A 273 7.16 -19.41 -3.42
N THR A 274 7.20 -19.50 -2.08
CA THR A 274 8.11 -18.69 -1.25
C THR A 274 9.58 -18.88 -1.67
N ALA A 275 10.01 -20.13 -1.86
CA ALA A 275 11.37 -20.42 -2.29
C ALA A 275 11.67 -19.85 -3.69
N SER A 276 10.75 -20.03 -4.65
CA SER A 276 10.92 -19.56 -6.03
C SER A 276 10.93 -18.03 -6.13
N ILE A 277 10.04 -17.34 -5.38
CA ILE A 277 10.00 -15.86 -5.33
C ILE A 277 11.31 -15.35 -4.71
N MET A 278 11.76 -15.93 -3.60
CA MET A 278 13.00 -15.55 -2.93
C MET A 278 14.22 -15.73 -3.85
N GLU A 279 14.31 -16.85 -4.53
CA GLU A 279 15.40 -17.12 -5.49
C GLU A 279 15.41 -16.09 -6.61
N LYS A 280 14.26 -15.82 -7.22
CA LYS A 280 14.11 -14.83 -8.28
C LYS A 280 14.44 -13.41 -7.82
N ALA A 281 13.95 -13.01 -6.64
CA ALA A 281 14.23 -11.71 -6.04
C ALA A 281 15.73 -11.50 -5.78
N LEU A 282 16.42 -12.52 -5.20
CA LEU A 282 17.86 -12.46 -4.94
C LEU A 282 18.69 -12.48 -6.23
N ALA A 283 18.23 -13.18 -7.27
CA ALA A 283 18.90 -13.17 -8.58
C ALA A 283 18.80 -11.78 -9.23
N ARG A 284 17.62 -11.16 -9.22
CA ARG A 284 17.43 -9.78 -9.71
C ARG A 284 18.26 -8.79 -8.91
N LEU A 285 18.27 -8.93 -7.58
CA LEU A 285 19.02 -8.06 -6.70
C LEU A 285 20.53 -8.17 -6.94
N LYS A 286 21.05 -9.37 -7.19
CA LYS A 286 22.46 -9.55 -7.52
C LYS A 286 22.86 -8.82 -8.81
N THR A 287 21.97 -8.77 -9.81
CA THR A 287 22.20 -8.01 -11.04
C THR A 287 22.13 -6.50 -10.77
N HIS A 288 21.20 -6.07 -9.91
CA HIS A 288 21.00 -4.68 -9.53
C HIS A 288 22.13 -4.13 -8.64
N ASN A 289 22.53 -4.91 -7.63
CA ASN A 289 23.58 -4.59 -6.66
C ASN A 289 24.48 -5.83 -6.45
N PRO A 290 25.59 -5.97 -7.21
CA PRO A 290 26.47 -7.11 -7.09
C PRO A 290 27.11 -7.31 -5.71
N GLY A 291 27.24 -6.22 -4.94
CA GLY A 291 27.85 -6.20 -3.60
C GLY A 291 26.89 -6.44 -2.44
N VAL A 292 25.60 -6.67 -2.71
CA VAL A 292 24.60 -6.83 -1.65
C VAL A 292 24.84 -8.06 -0.81
N ASP A 293 24.73 -7.94 0.52
CA ASP A 293 24.72 -9.07 1.44
C ASP A 293 23.42 -9.88 1.26
N LYS A 294 23.56 -11.10 0.76
CA LYS A 294 22.41 -11.98 0.51
C LYS A 294 21.65 -12.37 1.78
N LYS A 295 22.33 -12.50 2.93
CA LYS A 295 21.69 -12.86 4.20
C LYS A 295 20.84 -11.69 4.68
N PHE A 296 21.38 -10.50 4.63
CA PHE A 296 20.66 -9.26 4.93
C PHE A 296 19.43 -9.09 4.02
N ALA A 297 19.62 -9.20 2.70
CA ALA A 297 18.54 -9.06 1.74
C ALA A 297 17.44 -10.10 1.95
N ARG A 298 17.79 -11.36 2.20
CA ARG A 298 16.82 -12.41 2.52
C ARG A 298 16.00 -12.08 3.74
N GLY A 299 16.62 -11.69 4.86
CA GLY A 299 15.91 -11.33 6.08
C GLY A 299 15.00 -10.12 5.90
N LEU A 300 15.41 -9.15 5.05
CA LEU A 300 14.61 -7.97 4.75
C LEU A 300 13.34 -8.28 3.95
N LEU A 301 13.40 -9.26 3.04
CA LEU A 301 12.34 -9.60 2.09
C LEU A 301 11.41 -10.73 2.57
N GLU A 302 11.79 -11.45 3.62
CA GLU A 302 11.17 -12.74 4.00
C GLU A 302 9.67 -12.63 4.27
N ASP A 303 9.25 -11.65 5.05
CA ASP A 303 7.84 -11.48 5.42
C ASP A 303 6.97 -11.11 4.23
N ASP A 304 7.43 -10.18 3.39
CA ASP A 304 6.68 -9.76 2.19
C ASP A 304 6.63 -10.88 1.15
N ILE A 305 7.71 -11.65 0.98
CA ILE A 305 7.72 -12.80 0.07
C ILE A 305 6.78 -13.91 0.56
N ARG A 306 6.68 -14.13 1.86
CA ARG A 306 5.73 -15.08 2.43
C ARG A 306 4.28 -14.64 2.15
N LEU A 307 3.95 -13.37 2.34
CA LEU A 307 2.64 -12.81 2.00
C LEU A 307 2.37 -12.90 0.49
N ASN A 308 3.36 -12.62 -0.34
CA ASN A 308 3.26 -12.77 -1.79
C ASN A 308 2.95 -14.21 -2.20
N SER A 309 3.60 -15.19 -1.57
CA SER A 309 3.34 -16.62 -1.89
C SER A 309 1.91 -17.03 -1.55
N GLN A 310 1.36 -16.56 -0.43
CA GLN A 310 -0.03 -16.78 -0.05
C GLN A 310 -1.00 -16.17 -1.09
N GLY A 311 -0.72 -14.94 -1.54
CA GLY A 311 -1.54 -14.28 -2.55
C GLY A 311 -1.50 -15.00 -3.90
N LEU A 312 -0.34 -15.49 -4.33
CA LEU A 312 -0.23 -16.30 -5.54
C LEU A 312 -0.99 -17.63 -5.40
N ALA A 313 -0.93 -18.30 -4.25
CA ALA A 313 -1.70 -19.52 -4.01
C ALA A 313 -3.22 -19.28 -4.10
N VAL A 314 -3.70 -18.16 -3.54
CA VAL A 314 -5.10 -17.72 -3.65
C VAL A 314 -5.46 -17.42 -5.11
N TRP A 315 -4.59 -16.71 -5.85
CA TRP A 315 -4.80 -16.42 -7.27
C TRP A 315 -4.96 -17.70 -8.10
N LEU A 316 -4.09 -18.68 -7.91
CA LEU A 316 -4.18 -19.99 -8.58
C LEU A 316 -5.49 -20.71 -8.24
N SER A 317 -5.91 -20.69 -6.98
CA SER A 317 -7.18 -21.28 -6.55
C SER A 317 -8.39 -20.61 -7.20
N ARG A 318 -8.36 -19.29 -7.38
CA ARG A 318 -9.41 -18.54 -8.11
C ARG A 318 -9.42 -18.90 -9.60
N ARG A 319 -8.25 -19.03 -10.23
CA ARG A 319 -8.11 -19.46 -11.63
C ARG A 319 -8.71 -20.85 -11.85
N ALA A 320 -8.37 -21.83 -10.98
CA ALA A 320 -8.92 -23.18 -11.05
C ALA A 320 -10.46 -23.16 -10.98
N LYS A 321 -11.04 -22.40 -10.04
CA LYS A 321 -12.50 -22.24 -9.93
C LYS A 321 -13.13 -21.69 -11.22
N THR A 322 -12.51 -20.69 -11.83
CA THR A 322 -13.03 -20.09 -13.09
C THR A 322 -13.01 -21.10 -14.24
N ARG A 323 -12.07 -22.05 -14.25
CA ARG A 323 -11.99 -23.13 -15.25
C ARG A 323 -12.86 -24.33 -14.92
N GLY A 324 -13.56 -24.34 -13.77
CA GLY A 324 -14.37 -25.49 -13.32
C GLY A 324 -13.56 -26.69 -12.85
N GLU A 325 -12.29 -26.45 -12.50
CA GLU A 325 -11.38 -27.49 -11.99
C GLU A 325 -11.61 -27.74 -10.48
N PRO A 326 -11.50 -28.98 -9.99
CA PRO A 326 -11.58 -29.25 -8.55
C PRO A 326 -10.44 -28.53 -7.82
N ILE A 327 -10.76 -27.93 -6.68
CA ILE A 327 -9.74 -27.35 -5.77
C ILE A 327 -9.21 -28.55 -4.97
N THR A 328 -8.10 -29.12 -5.40
CA THR A 328 -7.42 -30.22 -4.69
C THR A 328 -6.44 -29.65 -3.66
#